data_d72867b1928325859ac326de98987b94
#
_entry.id   d72867b1928325859ac326de98987b94
#
_cell.length_a   1.000
_cell.length_b   1.000
_cell.length_c   1.000
_cell.angle_alpha   90.00
_cell.angle_beta   90.00
_cell.angle_gamma   90.00
#
_symmetry.space_group_name_H-M   'P 1'
#
loop_
_entity.id
_entity.type
_entity.pdbx_description
1 polymer ?
#
loop_
_entity_poly.entity_id
_entity_poly.type
_entity_poly.pdbx_seq_one_letter_code
_entity_poly.pdbx_strand_id
1 'polypeptide(L)'
;SLINKLQSARDITIKSASDIDIYQGLVLGATRGINSIDIRSDRVNNFADDTSSSITANKIFLNGNIGVVPVPEGGQGTIEFNAKEIELNRGQLGFSGFSTINLNSSGVVVSRGDGGVSTAGDMNVTASTITVDSGSHARLDASNGTLKLLSANTQAPSRDTFAAGGTLDIGAKAIIDEAKILMPSGVVSLSATNNLALQDNAIIDAAGINPNLAVTGS
;
A
#
# COMPACT_ATOMS: atom_id res chain seq x y z
N SER A 1 -10.16 18.75 21.16
CA SER A 1 -10.52 17.36 20.79
C SER A 1 -9.25 16.51 20.69
N LEU A 2 -9.37 15.18 20.71
CA LEU A 2 -8.28 14.24 20.52
C LEU A 2 -7.59 14.48 19.16
N ILE A 3 -8.36 14.71 18.11
CA ILE A 3 -7.86 14.99 16.76
C ILE A 3 -6.94 16.20 16.75
N ASN A 4 -7.29 17.28 17.46
CA ASN A 4 -6.42 18.47 17.52
C ASN A 4 -5.06 18.18 18.20
N LYS A 5 -5.04 17.30 19.20
CA LYS A 5 -3.79 16.86 19.84
C LYS A 5 -2.96 15.98 18.91
N LEU A 6 -3.60 15.07 18.20
CA LEU A 6 -2.94 14.21 17.21
C LEU A 6 -2.32 15.04 16.06
N GLN A 7 -3.03 16.07 15.57
CA GLN A 7 -2.51 16.95 14.51
C GLN A 7 -1.27 17.75 14.92
N SER A 8 -0.97 17.90 16.22
CA SER A 8 0.25 18.54 16.70
C SER A 8 1.41 17.57 16.95
N ALA A 9 1.16 16.28 16.86
CA ALA A 9 2.19 15.25 17.04
C ALA A 9 3.09 15.17 15.80
N ARG A 10 4.36 14.82 16.02
CA ARG A 10 5.30 14.57 14.94
C ARG A 10 5.17 13.15 14.39
N ASP A 11 4.99 12.21 15.29
CA ASP A 11 4.83 10.79 14.99
C ASP A 11 3.59 10.27 15.70
N ILE A 12 2.78 9.51 15.02
CA ILE A 12 1.50 8.99 15.51
C ILE A 12 1.48 7.48 15.33
N THR A 13 1.11 6.75 16.38
CA THR A 13 0.78 5.32 16.29
C THR A 13 -0.67 5.11 16.72
N ILE A 14 -1.45 4.49 15.85
CA ILE A 14 -2.83 4.07 16.10
C ILE A 14 -2.85 2.55 16.04
N LYS A 15 -3.07 1.91 17.20
CA LYS A 15 -3.02 0.46 17.32
C LYS A 15 -4.26 -0.09 17.99
N SER A 16 -4.83 -1.15 17.39
CA SER A 16 -5.85 -1.99 17.97
C SER A 16 -5.45 -3.47 17.92
N ALA A 17 -5.89 -4.25 18.88
CA ALA A 17 -5.74 -5.72 18.85
C ALA A 17 -6.77 -6.39 17.93
N SER A 18 -7.80 -5.66 17.51
CA SER A 18 -8.81 -6.07 16.54
C SER A 18 -8.99 -4.98 15.48
N ASP A 19 -10.07 -4.22 15.56
CA ASP A 19 -10.45 -3.25 14.53
C ASP A 19 -10.26 -1.80 15.01
N ILE A 20 -10.16 -0.88 14.06
CA ILE A 20 -10.23 0.57 14.24
C ILE A 20 -11.50 1.04 13.55
N ASP A 21 -12.41 1.66 14.29
CA ASP A 21 -13.71 2.09 13.79
C ASP A 21 -13.76 3.61 13.55
N ILE A 22 -14.23 4.00 12.38
CA ILE A 22 -14.40 5.38 11.94
C ILE A 22 -15.90 5.68 11.85
N TYR A 23 -16.41 6.57 12.71
CA TYR A 23 -17.83 6.95 12.78
C TYR A 23 -18.14 8.29 12.12
N GLN A 24 -17.11 8.97 11.60
CA GLN A 24 -17.23 10.23 10.84
C GLN A 24 -15.97 10.43 10.01
N GLY A 25 -16.03 11.27 8.99
CA GLY A 25 -14.84 11.55 8.16
C GLY A 25 -13.63 11.92 9.02
N LEU A 26 -12.52 11.20 8.83
CA LEU A 26 -11.27 11.39 9.56
C LEU A 26 -10.29 12.19 8.73
N VAL A 27 -9.80 13.33 9.22
CA VAL A 27 -8.73 14.11 8.57
C VAL A 27 -7.56 14.25 9.52
N LEU A 28 -6.43 13.63 9.17
CA LEU A 28 -5.17 13.73 9.92
C LEU A 28 -4.06 14.27 9.01
N GLY A 29 -3.26 15.20 9.52
CA GLY A 29 -2.05 15.70 8.87
C GLY A 29 -2.26 16.70 7.75
N ALA A 30 -3.47 17.17 7.50
CA ALA A 30 -3.76 18.12 6.41
C ALA A 30 -3.09 19.51 6.60
N THR A 31 -2.83 19.93 7.84
CA THR A 31 -2.38 21.28 8.15
C THR A 31 -0.97 21.38 8.71
N ARG A 32 -0.36 20.29 9.14
CA ARG A 32 1.00 20.23 9.69
C ARG A 32 1.72 18.98 9.20
N GLY A 33 3.01 19.13 8.92
CA GLY A 33 3.85 18.02 8.46
C GLY A 33 4.06 16.96 9.55
N ILE A 34 3.17 15.98 9.61
CA ILE A 34 3.39 14.76 10.40
C ILE A 34 4.52 13.98 9.74
N ASN A 35 5.50 13.56 10.55
CA ASN A 35 6.63 12.80 10.05
C ASN A 35 6.21 11.36 9.72
N SER A 36 5.57 10.67 10.69
CA SER A 36 5.08 9.32 10.46
C SER A 36 3.73 9.02 11.10
N ILE A 37 2.97 8.15 10.44
CA ILE A 37 1.75 7.56 10.98
C ILE A 37 1.85 6.04 10.83
N ASP A 38 1.76 5.32 11.96
CA ASP A 38 1.73 3.85 12.01
C ASP A 38 0.31 3.39 12.40
N ILE A 39 -0.37 2.72 11.48
CA ILE A 39 -1.69 2.11 11.67
C ILE A 39 -1.51 0.61 11.81
N ARG A 40 -2.05 0.04 12.91
CA ARG A 40 -1.97 -1.39 13.16
C ARG A 40 -3.27 -1.93 13.72
N SER A 41 -3.94 -2.80 12.96
CA SER A 41 -5.19 -3.47 13.36
C SER A 41 -5.47 -4.65 12.42
N ASP A 42 -6.51 -5.43 12.71
CA ASP A 42 -7.03 -6.40 11.75
C ASP A 42 -7.72 -5.69 10.60
N ARG A 43 -8.57 -4.71 10.93
CA ARG A 43 -9.32 -3.92 9.96
C ARG A 43 -9.45 -2.45 10.40
N VAL A 44 -9.66 -1.61 9.40
CA VAL A 44 -10.21 -0.25 9.56
C VAL A 44 -11.63 -0.29 9.01
N ASN A 45 -12.62 -0.06 9.86
CA ASN A 45 -14.03 -0.10 9.50
C ASN A 45 -14.57 1.33 9.36
N ASN A 46 -15.30 1.60 8.29
CA ASN A 46 -16.06 2.84 8.11
C ASN A 46 -17.53 2.61 8.45
N PHE A 47 -18.01 3.29 9.48
CA PHE A 47 -19.43 3.34 9.88
C PHE A 47 -20.07 4.70 9.56
N ALA A 48 -19.39 5.53 8.81
CA ALA A 48 -19.80 6.90 8.52
C ALA A 48 -20.44 7.03 7.13
N ASP A 49 -20.96 5.94 6.58
CA ASP A 49 -21.59 5.88 5.26
C ASP A 49 -20.75 6.58 4.16
N ASP A 50 -21.32 7.52 3.43
CA ASP A 50 -20.74 8.21 2.28
C ASP A 50 -19.77 9.34 2.72
N THR A 51 -18.79 9.03 3.57
CA THR A 51 -17.80 10.01 4.01
C THR A 51 -16.42 9.77 3.42
N SER A 52 -15.66 10.86 3.29
CA SER A 52 -14.25 10.82 2.90
C SER A 52 -13.36 11.00 4.12
N SER A 53 -12.35 10.14 4.22
CA SER A 53 -11.27 10.22 5.21
C SER A 53 -9.94 10.46 4.51
N SER A 54 -9.05 11.25 5.11
CA SER A 54 -7.72 11.53 4.57
C SER A 54 -6.66 11.50 5.67
N ILE A 55 -5.59 10.78 5.43
CA ILE A 55 -4.45 10.64 6.33
C ILE A 55 -3.19 11.05 5.57
N THR A 56 -2.50 12.09 6.04
CA THR A 56 -1.33 12.66 5.37
C THR A 56 -0.12 12.69 6.30
N ALA A 57 1.02 12.16 5.85
CA ALA A 57 2.30 12.20 6.56
C ALA A 57 3.47 12.13 5.57
N ASN A 58 4.72 12.35 6.05
CA ASN A 58 5.86 12.03 5.19
C ASN A 58 5.97 10.51 4.95
N LYS A 59 5.66 9.70 5.98
CA LYS A 59 5.69 8.25 5.90
C LYS A 59 4.45 7.64 6.57
N ILE A 60 3.84 6.67 5.92
CA ILE A 60 2.70 5.93 6.46
C ILE A 60 3.03 4.44 6.48
N PHE A 61 2.82 3.82 7.64
CA PHE A 61 2.93 2.38 7.82
C PHE A 61 1.53 1.78 7.93
N LEU A 62 1.21 0.81 7.09
CA LEU A 62 -0.02 0.04 7.11
C LEU A 62 0.31 -1.39 7.53
N ASN A 63 -0.15 -1.76 8.73
CA ASN A 63 0.16 -3.04 9.34
C ASN A 63 -1.12 -3.77 9.74
N GLY A 64 -1.24 -5.03 9.35
CA GLY A 64 -2.22 -5.96 9.92
C GLY A 64 -1.69 -6.64 11.17
N ASN A 65 -2.55 -7.31 11.93
CA ASN A 65 -2.13 -8.23 12.96
C ASN A 65 -1.70 -9.57 12.35
N ILE A 66 -0.61 -10.15 12.86
CA ILE A 66 -0.06 -11.40 12.31
C ILE A 66 -1.02 -12.56 12.56
N GLY A 67 -1.21 -13.40 11.55
CA GLY A 67 -2.06 -14.59 11.62
C GLY A 67 -3.54 -14.32 11.38
N VAL A 68 -3.92 -13.08 11.12
CA VAL A 68 -5.29 -12.69 10.75
C VAL A 68 -5.35 -12.46 9.25
N VAL A 69 -6.32 -13.08 8.58
CA VAL A 69 -6.67 -12.79 7.19
C VAL A 69 -8.01 -12.06 7.23
N PRO A 70 -8.02 -10.73 7.09
CA PRO A 70 -9.26 -9.98 7.13
C PRO A 70 -10.14 -10.31 5.93
N VAL A 71 -11.46 -10.32 6.16
CA VAL A 71 -12.47 -10.42 5.10
C VAL A 71 -13.21 -9.08 5.09
N PRO A 72 -12.79 -8.11 4.27
CA PRO A 72 -13.42 -6.80 4.20
C PRO A 72 -14.82 -6.88 3.59
N GLU A 73 -15.70 -6.01 4.06
CA GLU A 73 -17.03 -5.78 3.50
C GLU A 73 -17.03 -4.49 2.69
N GLY A 74 -17.83 -4.46 1.62
CA GLY A 74 -18.01 -3.26 0.80
C GLY A 74 -18.77 -2.16 1.55
N GLY A 75 -18.69 -0.93 1.05
CA GLY A 75 -19.39 0.22 1.59
C GLY A 75 -19.37 1.40 0.64
N GLN A 76 -19.66 2.61 1.15
CA GLN A 76 -19.82 3.83 0.34
C GLN A 76 -18.67 4.83 0.54
N GLY A 77 -18.02 4.81 1.70
CA GLY A 77 -16.99 5.79 2.05
C GLY A 77 -15.71 5.67 1.20
N THR A 78 -14.88 6.68 1.29
CA THR A 78 -13.52 6.68 0.72
C THR A 78 -12.49 6.95 1.80
N ILE A 79 -11.29 6.38 1.64
CA ILE A 79 -10.13 6.71 2.49
C ILE A 79 -8.90 6.92 1.62
N GLU A 80 -8.14 7.97 1.94
CA GLU A 80 -6.91 8.32 1.24
C GLU A 80 -5.73 8.36 2.20
N PHE A 81 -4.65 7.74 1.79
CA PHE A 81 -3.34 7.80 2.44
C PHE A 81 -2.38 8.57 1.54
N ASN A 82 -1.95 9.75 1.97
CA ASN A 82 -1.08 10.63 1.19
C ASN A 82 0.29 10.74 1.86
N ALA A 83 1.35 10.25 1.21
CA ALA A 83 2.69 10.23 1.78
C ALA A 83 3.80 10.38 0.72
N LYS A 84 5.04 10.58 1.18
CA LYS A 84 6.22 10.37 0.33
C LYS A 84 6.56 8.89 0.21
N GLU A 85 6.29 8.12 1.26
CA GLU A 85 6.52 6.69 1.31
C GLU A 85 5.38 6.00 2.06
N ILE A 86 4.86 4.91 1.49
CA ILE A 86 3.89 4.04 2.16
C ILE A 86 4.53 2.66 2.30
N GLU A 87 4.60 2.16 3.54
CA GLU A 87 5.15 0.85 3.87
C GLU A 87 4.07 -0.14 4.28
N LEU A 88 4.15 -1.35 3.71
CA LEU A 88 3.33 -2.51 4.05
C LEU A 88 4.25 -3.53 4.72
N ASN A 89 4.30 -3.56 6.07
CA ASN A 89 5.38 -4.30 6.73
C ASN A 89 4.99 -5.66 7.27
N ARG A 90 3.79 -5.80 7.83
CA ARG A 90 3.41 -7.05 8.48
C ARG A 90 1.91 -7.24 8.51
N GLY A 91 1.47 -8.48 8.34
CA GLY A 91 0.07 -8.85 8.38
C GLY A 91 -0.76 -8.18 7.27
N GLN A 92 -1.94 -8.67 7.05
CA GLN A 92 -2.88 -8.10 6.08
C GLN A 92 -3.80 -7.12 6.80
N LEU A 93 -3.79 -5.82 6.42
CA LEU A 93 -4.71 -4.82 6.94
C LEU A 93 -5.96 -4.76 6.05
N GLY A 94 -7.13 -5.03 6.62
CA GLY A 94 -8.41 -4.97 5.91
C GLY A 94 -9.04 -3.58 5.98
N PHE A 95 -9.73 -3.18 4.92
CA PHE A 95 -10.55 -1.96 4.88
C PHE A 95 -12.00 -2.32 4.56
N SER A 96 -12.89 -2.16 5.54
CA SER A 96 -14.32 -2.47 5.42
C SER A 96 -15.17 -1.20 5.46
N GLY A 97 -16.30 -1.21 4.75
CA GLY A 97 -17.21 -0.06 4.69
C GLY A 97 -16.76 1.04 3.73
N PHE A 98 -15.74 0.78 2.91
CA PHE A 98 -15.25 1.70 1.89
C PHE A 98 -15.59 1.20 0.50
N SER A 99 -16.02 2.14 -0.38
CA SER A 99 -16.13 1.90 -1.82
C SER A 99 -14.76 1.97 -2.51
N THR A 100 -13.87 2.83 -1.99
CA THR A 100 -12.56 3.08 -2.58
C THR A 100 -11.51 3.36 -1.51
N ILE A 101 -10.34 2.77 -1.64
CA ILE A 101 -9.15 3.14 -0.91
C ILE A 101 -8.07 3.65 -1.87
N ASN A 102 -7.40 4.75 -1.49
CA ASN A 102 -6.34 5.38 -2.26
C ASN A 102 -5.03 5.37 -1.47
N LEU A 103 -4.02 4.71 -2.00
CA LEU A 103 -2.65 4.73 -1.49
C LEU A 103 -1.82 5.64 -2.40
N ASN A 104 -1.66 6.91 -2.02
CA ASN A 104 -0.99 7.93 -2.81
C ASN A 104 0.41 8.20 -2.26
N SER A 105 1.42 7.64 -2.89
CA SER A 105 2.82 7.95 -2.60
C SER A 105 3.43 8.81 -3.70
N SER A 106 4.04 9.94 -3.32
CA SER A 106 4.85 10.71 -4.27
C SER A 106 6.21 10.05 -4.54
N GLY A 107 6.62 9.07 -3.76
CA GLY A 107 7.82 8.26 -3.92
C GLY A 107 7.46 6.79 -4.10
N VAL A 108 7.71 5.97 -3.10
CA VAL A 108 7.57 4.52 -3.21
C VAL A 108 6.42 3.97 -2.36
N VAL A 109 5.78 2.92 -2.86
CA VAL A 109 5.03 1.97 -2.05
C VAL A 109 5.90 0.73 -1.92
N VAL A 110 6.28 0.38 -0.69
CA VAL A 110 7.23 -0.70 -0.42
C VAL A 110 6.73 -1.64 0.66
N SER A 111 6.98 -2.93 0.51
CA SER A 111 6.85 -3.89 1.61
C SER A 111 8.23 -4.29 2.13
N ARG A 112 8.43 -4.17 3.46
CA ARG A 112 9.65 -4.58 4.16
C ARG A 112 9.41 -5.74 5.12
N GLY A 113 8.40 -6.52 4.85
CA GLY A 113 8.00 -7.72 5.60
C GLY A 113 6.81 -8.39 4.93
N ASP A 114 6.22 -9.37 5.59
CA ASP A 114 5.05 -10.09 5.08
C ASP A 114 3.78 -9.29 5.41
N GLY A 115 3.46 -8.34 4.56
CA GLY A 115 2.35 -7.41 4.78
C GLY A 115 1.51 -7.13 3.56
N GLY A 116 0.37 -6.48 3.76
CA GLY A 116 -0.49 -6.14 2.65
C GLY A 116 -1.74 -5.38 3.05
N VAL A 117 -2.54 -5.08 2.04
CA VAL A 117 -3.81 -4.36 2.17
C VAL A 117 -4.91 -5.08 1.41
N SER A 118 -6.09 -5.18 2.02
CA SER A 118 -7.26 -5.77 1.38
C SER A 118 -8.50 -4.90 1.53
N THR A 119 -9.34 -4.91 0.49
CA THR A 119 -10.67 -4.27 0.47
C THR A 119 -11.64 -5.08 -0.38
N ALA A 120 -12.93 -4.96 -0.13
CA ALA A 120 -13.95 -5.46 -1.03
C ALA A 120 -14.29 -4.45 -2.16
N GLY A 121 -13.96 -3.18 -1.97
CA GLY A 121 -14.16 -2.11 -2.96
C GLY A 121 -12.99 -1.94 -3.92
N ASP A 122 -12.93 -0.77 -4.54
CA ASP A 122 -11.83 -0.38 -5.43
C ASP A 122 -10.57 0.00 -4.65
N MET A 123 -9.41 -0.24 -5.25
CA MET A 123 -8.11 0.17 -4.71
C MET A 123 -7.31 0.89 -5.78
N ASN A 124 -6.84 2.10 -5.47
CA ASN A 124 -5.90 2.82 -6.31
C ASN A 124 -4.57 2.95 -5.59
N VAL A 125 -3.50 2.54 -6.24
CA VAL A 125 -2.13 2.65 -5.72
C VAL A 125 -1.33 3.53 -6.66
N THR A 126 -1.02 4.75 -6.23
CA THR A 126 -0.21 5.71 -6.98
C THR A 126 1.18 5.79 -6.38
N ALA A 127 2.22 5.53 -7.16
CA ALA A 127 3.60 5.62 -6.71
C ALA A 127 4.56 5.89 -7.88
N SER A 128 5.75 6.42 -7.60
CA SER A 128 6.83 6.44 -8.59
C SER A 128 7.37 5.02 -8.85
N THR A 129 7.30 4.17 -7.83
CA THR A 129 7.69 2.76 -7.90
C THR A 129 6.97 1.95 -6.82
N ILE A 130 6.56 0.74 -7.18
CA ILE A 130 6.08 -0.28 -6.24
C ILE A 130 7.17 -1.36 -6.15
N THR A 131 7.52 -1.78 -4.93
CA THR A 131 8.58 -2.77 -4.70
C THR A 131 8.36 -3.57 -3.43
N VAL A 132 9.06 -4.69 -3.31
CA VAL A 132 9.09 -5.54 -2.11
C VAL A 132 10.53 -5.89 -1.80
N ASP A 133 10.92 -5.74 -0.54
CA ASP A 133 12.28 -6.06 -0.09
C ASP A 133 12.55 -7.57 -0.12
N SER A 134 13.83 -7.91 -0.13
CA SER A 134 14.30 -9.31 -0.16
C SER A 134 13.69 -10.16 0.96
N GLY A 135 13.19 -11.34 0.57
CA GLY A 135 12.59 -12.28 1.51
C GLY A 135 11.22 -11.85 2.06
N SER A 136 10.69 -10.72 1.61
CA SER A 136 9.36 -10.21 2.01
C SER A 136 8.29 -10.62 1.01
N HIS A 137 7.04 -10.69 1.49
CA HIS A 137 5.87 -11.01 0.69
C HIS A 137 4.79 -9.96 0.89
N ALA A 138 4.48 -9.21 -0.17
CA ALA A 138 3.40 -8.23 -0.17
C ALA A 138 2.16 -8.76 -0.89
N ARG A 139 0.97 -8.38 -0.36
CA ARG A 139 -0.30 -8.68 -1.00
C ARG A 139 -1.18 -7.43 -1.08
N LEU A 140 -1.67 -7.11 -2.29
CA LEU A 140 -2.70 -6.12 -2.55
C LEU A 140 -3.94 -6.85 -3.08
N ASP A 141 -5.07 -6.68 -2.40
CA ASP A 141 -6.30 -7.44 -2.72
C ASP A 141 -7.53 -6.51 -2.75
N ALA A 142 -8.16 -6.43 -3.92
CA ALA A 142 -9.43 -5.73 -4.16
C ALA A 142 -10.46 -6.74 -4.70
N SER A 143 -10.88 -7.69 -3.85
CA SER A 143 -11.55 -8.94 -4.25
C SER A 143 -12.81 -8.76 -5.10
N ASN A 144 -13.61 -7.70 -4.88
CA ASN A 144 -14.83 -7.43 -5.65
C ASN A 144 -14.73 -6.16 -6.49
N GLY A 145 -13.61 -5.44 -6.39
CA GLY A 145 -13.38 -4.14 -7.03
C GLY A 145 -12.32 -4.17 -8.13
N THR A 146 -12.02 -2.98 -8.61
CA THR A 146 -10.91 -2.72 -9.53
C THR A 146 -9.69 -2.26 -8.76
N LEU A 147 -8.54 -2.89 -9.03
CA LEU A 147 -7.26 -2.42 -8.55
C LEU A 147 -6.54 -1.69 -9.67
N LYS A 148 -6.25 -0.41 -9.45
CA LYS A 148 -5.48 0.43 -10.37
C LYS A 148 -4.10 0.71 -9.78
N LEU A 149 -3.08 0.40 -10.54
CA LEU A 149 -1.69 0.76 -10.26
C LEU A 149 -1.34 1.94 -11.15
N LEU A 150 -1.02 3.08 -10.55
CA LEU A 150 -0.83 4.35 -11.24
C LEU A 150 0.57 4.89 -11.02
N SER A 151 1.16 5.50 -12.03
CA SER A 151 2.45 6.16 -11.90
C SER A 151 2.28 7.55 -11.29
N ALA A 152 2.98 7.83 -10.18
CA ALA A 152 3.21 9.20 -9.77
C ALA A 152 4.22 9.83 -10.75
N ASN A 153 3.90 11.02 -11.29
CA ASN A 153 4.77 11.74 -12.23
C ASN A 153 6.02 12.32 -11.56
N THR A 154 6.73 11.47 -10.80
CA THR A 154 7.98 11.79 -10.10
C THR A 154 9.06 10.84 -10.57
N GLN A 155 10.32 11.28 -10.49
CA GLN A 155 11.43 10.43 -10.90
C GLN A 155 11.49 9.18 -10.01
N ALA A 156 11.39 8.01 -10.63
CA ALA A 156 11.53 6.74 -9.93
C ALA A 156 12.97 6.58 -9.42
N PRO A 157 13.17 5.99 -8.22
CA PRO A 157 14.50 5.59 -7.76
C PRO A 157 15.18 4.65 -8.75
N SER A 158 16.52 4.60 -8.72
CA SER A 158 17.28 3.65 -9.53
C SER A 158 16.98 2.21 -9.09
N ARG A 159 16.97 1.28 -10.05
CA ARG A 159 16.81 -0.15 -9.79
C ARG A 159 17.79 -0.70 -8.75
N ASP A 160 19.02 -0.20 -8.75
CA ASP A 160 20.11 -0.66 -7.88
C ASP A 160 19.91 -0.28 -6.41
N THR A 161 18.89 0.55 -6.09
CA THR A 161 18.55 0.94 -4.71
C THR A 161 17.61 -0.04 -4.03
N PHE A 162 17.06 -1.03 -4.75
CA PHE A 162 16.12 -1.99 -4.21
C PHE A 162 16.77 -3.33 -3.89
N ALA A 163 16.33 -3.95 -2.80
CA ALA A 163 16.74 -5.30 -2.44
C ALA A 163 16.21 -6.31 -3.47
N ALA A 164 16.94 -7.40 -3.68
CA ALA A 164 16.57 -8.44 -4.62
C ALA A 164 15.74 -9.55 -3.95
N GLY A 165 14.75 -10.12 -4.65
CA GLY A 165 14.10 -11.37 -4.27
C GLY A 165 12.90 -11.25 -3.34
N GLY A 166 11.98 -10.31 -3.55
CA GLY A 166 10.67 -10.26 -2.89
C GLY A 166 9.56 -10.94 -3.69
N THR A 167 8.38 -11.05 -3.11
CA THR A 167 7.17 -11.54 -3.78
C THR A 167 6.05 -10.50 -3.65
N LEU A 168 5.39 -10.17 -4.77
CA LEU A 168 4.24 -9.28 -4.83
C LEU A 168 3.06 -10.01 -5.46
N ASP A 169 2.01 -10.22 -4.67
CA ASP A 169 0.75 -10.78 -5.13
C ASP A 169 -0.32 -9.68 -5.23
N ILE A 170 -0.91 -9.53 -6.39
CA ILE A 170 -1.98 -8.58 -6.66
C ILE A 170 -3.22 -9.34 -7.13
N GLY A 171 -4.30 -9.24 -6.36
CA GLY A 171 -5.58 -9.87 -6.64
C GLY A 171 -6.72 -8.85 -6.74
N ALA A 172 -7.59 -8.98 -7.75
CA ALA A 172 -8.77 -8.13 -7.90
C ALA A 172 -9.82 -8.76 -8.83
N LYS A 173 -11.01 -8.14 -8.88
CA LYS A 173 -11.96 -8.45 -9.95
C LYS A 173 -11.43 -7.95 -11.30
N ALA A 174 -10.90 -6.73 -11.34
CA ALA A 174 -10.21 -6.18 -12.50
C ALA A 174 -8.90 -5.52 -12.06
N ILE A 175 -7.85 -5.62 -12.89
CA ILE A 175 -6.55 -4.97 -12.67
C ILE A 175 -6.25 -4.08 -13.87
N ILE A 176 -5.87 -2.83 -13.60
CA ILE A 176 -5.36 -1.88 -14.59
C ILE A 176 -4.00 -1.42 -14.10
N ASP A 177 -2.94 -1.74 -14.85
CA ASP A 177 -1.57 -1.38 -14.49
C ASP A 177 -1.00 -0.34 -15.45
N GLU A 178 -0.63 0.82 -14.91
CA GLU A 178 0.11 1.93 -15.53
C GLU A 178 1.34 2.28 -14.72
N ALA A 179 1.66 1.48 -13.69
CA ALA A 179 2.71 1.79 -12.74
C ALA A 179 4.06 1.18 -13.17
N LYS A 180 5.08 1.55 -12.37
CA LYS A 180 6.38 0.93 -12.40
C LYS A 180 6.56 0.01 -11.21
N ILE A 181 6.60 -1.30 -11.46
CA ILE A 181 6.89 -2.34 -10.48
C ILE A 181 8.35 -2.76 -10.67
N LEU A 182 9.19 -2.51 -9.66
CA LEU A 182 10.60 -2.90 -9.68
C LEU A 182 10.86 -3.96 -8.61
N MET A 183 11.10 -5.17 -9.05
CA MET A 183 11.28 -6.36 -8.20
C MET A 183 12.53 -7.14 -8.62
N PRO A 184 13.76 -6.59 -8.49
CA PRO A 184 14.97 -7.28 -8.95
C PRO A 184 15.04 -8.70 -8.39
N SER A 185 15.14 -9.72 -9.25
CA SER A 185 15.11 -11.15 -8.89
C SER A 185 13.90 -11.57 -8.05
N GLY A 186 12.81 -10.82 -8.12
CA GLY A 186 11.57 -11.09 -7.37
C GLY A 186 10.53 -11.83 -8.20
N VAL A 187 9.38 -12.03 -7.58
CA VAL A 187 8.19 -12.64 -8.20
C VAL A 187 7.04 -11.65 -8.17
N VAL A 188 6.41 -11.39 -9.30
CA VAL A 188 5.19 -10.57 -9.42
C VAL A 188 4.07 -11.44 -9.96
N SER A 189 2.97 -11.52 -9.23
CA SER A 189 1.76 -12.26 -9.59
C SER A 189 0.58 -11.30 -9.70
N LEU A 190 -0.07 -11.23 -10.87
CA LEU A 190 -1.27 -10.46 -11.14
C LEU A 190 -2.41 -11.43 -11.42
N SER A 191 -3.44 -11.43 -10.57
CA SER A 191 -4.60 -12.33 -10.68
C SER A 191 -5.91 -11.53 -10.74
N ALA A 192 -6.53 -11.48 -11.91
CA ALA A 192 -7.82 -10.82 -12.10
C ALA A 192 -8.89 -11.86 -12.46
N THR A 193 -10.06 -11.80 -11.81
CA THR A 193 -11.17 -12.73 -12.10
C THR A 193 -11.98 -12.32 -13.33
N ASN A 194 -11.88 -11.06 -13.77
CA ASN A 194 -12.61 -10.53 -14.92
C ASN A 194 -11.68 -9.96 -16.00
N ASN A 195 -10.87 -8.96 -15.69
CA ASN A 195 -10.04 -8.26 -16.66
C ASN A 195 -8.67 -7.88 -16.10
N LEU A 196 -7.61 -8.12 -16.88
CA LEU A 196 -6.25 -7.65 -16.64
C LEU A 196 -5.79 -6.81 -17.83
N ALA A 197 -5.53 -5.53 -17.60
CA ALA A 197 -5.05 -4.60 -18.60
C ALA A 197 -3.69 -4.02 -18.18
N LEU A 198 -2.65 -4.27 -18.96
CA LEU A 198 -1.36 -3.60 -18.88
C LEU A 198 -1.40 -2.44 -19.89
N GLN A 199 -1.28 -1.22 -19.40
CA GLN A 199 -1.32 -0.01 -20.23
C GLN A 199 0.08 0.34 -20.78
N ASP A 200 0.16 1.27 -21.71
CA ASP A 200 1.40 1.61 -22.42
C ASP A 200 2.57 2.04 -21.51
N ASN A 201 2.27 2.57 -20.32
CA ASN A 201 3.28 3.01 -19.35
C ASN A 201 3.62 1.97 -18.28
N ALA A 202 2.97 0.80 -18.29
CA ALA A 202 3.23 -0.26 -17.33
C ALA A 202 4.64 -0.81 -17.51
N ILE A 203 5.40 -0.88 -16.42
CA ILE A 203 6.73 -1.49 -16.38
C ILE A 203 6.78 -2.49 -15.24
N ILE A 204 6.95 -3.76 -15.54
CA ILE A 204 7.20 -4.80 -14.56
C ILE A 204 8.61 -5.34 -14.80
N ASP A 205 9.56 -4.93 -13.94
CA ASP A 205 10.95 -5.36 -14.01
C ASP A 205 11.29 -6.28 -12.82
N ALA A 206 11.24 -7.58 -13.09
CA ALA A 206 11.65 -8.66 -12.18
C ALA A 206 12.98 -9.31 -12.61
N ALA A 207 13.71 -8.71 -13.54
CA ALA A 207 14.94 -9.26 -14.06
C ALA A 207 16.00 -9.45 -12.96
N GLY A 208 16.80 -10.51 -13.06
CA GLY A 208 17.88 -10.79 -12.12
C GLY A 208 18.92 -9.67 -12.04
N ILE A 209 19.49 -9.47 -10.87
CA ILE A 209 20.70 -8.66 -10.73
C ILE A 209 21.88 -9.52 -11.16
N ASN A 210 22.67 -9.04 -12.13
CA ASN A 210 23.93 -9.68 -12.49
C ASN A 210 24.96 -9.31 -11.39
N PRO A 211 25.34 -10.22 -10.47
CA PRO A 211 26.42 -9.90 -9.56
C PRO A 211 27.69 -9.76 -10.38
N ASN A 212 28.33 -8.60 -10.35
CA ASN A 212 29.70 -8.47 -10.84
C ASN A 212 30.59 -9.36 -9.92
N LEU A 213 30.76 -10.60 -10.30
CA LEU A 213 31.77 -11.47 -9.71
C LEU A 213 33.14 -10.94 -10.18
N ALA A 214 33.76 -10.13 -9.35
CA ALA A 214 35.18 -9.86 -9.47
C ALA A 214 35.91 -11.18 -9.11
N VAL A 215 36.25 -11.96 -10.11
CA VAL A 215 37.20 -13.08 -9.94
C VAL A 215 38.58 -12.44 -9.77
N THR A 216 39.03 -12.25 -8.55
CA THR A 216 40.42 -11.97 -8.22
C THR A 216 41.16 -13.29 -8.42
N GLY A 217 41.78 -13.46 -9.59
CA GLY A 217 42.75 -14.54 -9.83
C GLY A 217 43.95 -14.33 -8.91
N SER A 218 44.27 -15.33 -8.12
CA SER A 218 45.54 -15.49 -7.42
C SER A 218 46.62 -15.91 -8.39
#